data_76bf44e542f0cb88a9c4cd49ddb53273
#
_entry.id   76bf44e542f0cb88a9c4cd49ddb53273
#
_cell.length_a   1.000
_cell.length_b   1.000
_cell.length_c   1.000
_cell.angle_alpha   90.00
_cell.angle_beta   90.00
_cell.angle_gamma   90.00
#
_symmetry.space_group_name_H-M   'P 1'
#
loop_
_entity.id
_entity.type
_entity.pdbx_description
1 polymer ?
#
loop_
_entity_poly.entity_id
_entity_poly.type
_entity_poly.pdbx_seq_one_letter_code
_entity_poly.pdbx_strand_id
1 'polypeptide(L)'
;MRTPKRLYAQERLIYQPALLTCPQCGDLLVMSNSLVWDKTVQTLDRVLSVASRPGHCPHATCAGSNLRLLSAQAQSIAIPGSTSGYDVLVRLGWLRYQYRAPSHEIHTDLASHVRISASHVRYLYQQVYLPLLACHERQHRDALAQIAKTQGGVIIALDGLAPQGGEPQMWFIRALTSGLT
;
A
#
# COMPACT_ATOMS: atom_id res chain seq x y z
N MET A 1 -9.77 -29.33 -7.88
CA MET A 1 -8.90 -28.36 -7.17
C MET A 1 -7.90 -27.80 -8.18
N ARG A 2 -7.98 -26.51 -8.57
CA ARG A 2 -7.01 -25.91 -9.50
C ARG A 2 -5.74 -25.65 -8.74
N THR A 3 -4.65 -26.28 -9.13
CA THR A 3 -3.30 -25.98 -8.61
C THR A 3 -2.98 -24.52 -8.88
N PRO A 4 -2.71 -23.70 -7.87
CA PRO A 4 -2.33 -22.31 -8.09
C PRO A 4 -1.05 -22.30 -8.92
N LYS A 5 -1.10 -21.71 -10.11
CA LYS A 5 0.08 -21.57 -10.95
C LYS A 5 1.08 -20.68 -10.20
N ARG A 6 2.20 -21.25 -9.82
CA ARG A 6 3.28 -20.57 -9.08
C ARG A 6 3.78 -19.35 -9.84
N LEU A 7 3.92 -18.24 -9.16
CA LEU A 7 4.60 -17.06 -9.68
C LEU A 7 6.10 -17.24 -9.47
N TYR A 8 6.88 -17.07 -10.51
CA TYR A 8 8.32 -17.10 -10.42
C TYR A 8 8.86 -15.68 -10.37
N ALA A 9 9.60 -15.37 -9.32
CA ALA A 9 10.26 -14.08 -9.19
C ALA A 9 11.42 -13.99 -10.19
N GLN A 10 11.51 -12.86 -10.87
CA GLN A 10 12.61 -12.52 -11.79
C GLN A 10 13.83 -12.01 -11.04
N GLU A 11 13.59 -11.42 -9.86
CA GLU A 11 14.61 -10.81 -9.03
C GLU A 11 14.29 -11.05 -7.54
N ARG A 12 15.32 -11.23 -6.73
CA ARG A 12 15.20 -11.33 -5.28
C ARG A 12 15.84 -10.13 -4.60
N LEU A 13 15.03 -9.41 -3.80
CA LEU A 13 15.45 -8.24 -3.04
C LEU A 13 15.39 -8.55 -1.54
N ILE A 14 16.52 -8.36 -0.86
CA ILE A 14 16.62 -8.54 0.59
C ILE A 14 16.97 -7.19 1.21
N TYR A 15 16.06 -6.65 1.98
CA TYR A 15 16.19 -5.35 2.62
C TYR A 15 16.59 -5.47 4.09
N GLN A 16 17.27 -4.44 4.59
CA GLN A 16 17.62 -4.27 6.00
C GLN A 16 16.96 -3.01 6.55
N PRO A 17 16.78 -2.87 7.87
CA PRO A 17 16.32 -1.62 8.47
C PRO A 17 17.23 -0.46 8.10
N ALA A 18 16.67 0.71 7.88
CA ALA A 18 17.42 1.94 7.65
C ALA A 18 18.17 2.39 8.92
N LEU A 19 17.57 2.14 10.10
CA LEU A 19 18.21 2.38 11.39
C LEU A 19 19.12 1.20 11.70
N LEU A 20 20.41 1.47 11.89
CA LEU A 20 21.41 0.48 12.29
C LEU A 20 21.62 0.45 13.81
N THR A 21 21.04 1.39 14.54
CA THR A 21 21.13 1.52 15.99
C THR A 21 19.78 1.35 16.67
N CYS A 22 19.80 0.85 17.89
CA CYS A 22 18.59 0.71 18.71
C CYS A 22 18.05 2.10 19.09
N PRO A 23 16.76 2.40 18.83
CA PRO A 23 16.19 3.71 19.16
C PRO A 23 16.06 3.98 20.66
N GLN A 24 16.25 2.95 21.50
CA GLN A 24 16.12 3.06 22.95
C GLN A 24 17.47 3.24 23.68
N CYS A 25 18.50 2.48 23.27
CA CYS A 25 19.82 2.54 23.92
C CYS A 25 20.94 3.08 23.03
N GLY A 26 20.71 3.27 21.74
CA GLY A 26 21.71 3.78 20.79
C GLY A 26 22.72 2.75 20.29
N ASP A 27 22.73 1.52 20.82
CA ASP A 27 23.69 0.49 20.42
C ASP A 27 23.38 -0.11 19.05
N LEU A 28 24.41 -0.66 18.41
CA LEU A 28 24.26 -1.30 17.10
C LEU A 28 23.31 -2.49 17.17
N LEU A 29 22.42 -2.56 16.21
CA LEU A 29 21.49 -3.68 16.05
C LEU A 29 22.22 -4.92 15.55
N VAL A 30 21.83 -6.07 16.07
CA VAL A 30 22.23 -7.37 15.53
C VAL A 30 21.23 -7.78 14.45
N MET A 31 21.72 -8.03 13.24
CA MET A 31 20.91 -8.49 12.14
C MET A 31 20.61 -9.98 12.26
N SER A 32 19.34 -10.34 12.19
CA SER A 32 18.91 -11.73 12.23
C SER A 32 19.42 -12.50 10.99
N ASN A 33 19.78 -13.76 11.17
CA ASN A 33 20.07 -14.65 10.05
C ASN A 33 18.80 -15.13 9.33
N SER A 34 17.65 -15.09 10.00
CA SER A 34 16.36 -15.46 9.41
C SER A 34 15.75 -14.28 8.66
N LEU A 35 15.18 -14.58 7.51
CA LEU A 35 14.41 -13.61 6.73
C LEU A 35 12.96 -13.61 7.22
N VAL A 36 12.38 -12.43 7.27
CA VAL A 36 10.97 -12.22 7.55
C VAL A 36 10.35 -11.46 6.38
N TRP A 37 9.01 -11.49 6.30
CA TRP A 37 8.29 -10.84 5.23
C TRP A 37 8.73 -11.31 3.83
N ASP A 38 9.14 -12.61 3.74
CA ASP A 38 9.57 -13.24 2.49
C ASP A 38 8.34 -13.60 1.66
N LYS A 39 8.13 -12.88 0.58
CA LYS A 39 6.97 -13.07 -0.29
C LYS A 39 7.26 -12.73 -1.74
N THR A 40 6.48 -13.33 -2.65
CA THR A 40 6.48 -12.97 -4.06
C THR A 40 5.47 -11.85 -4.29
N VAL A 41 5.91 -10.76 -4.91
CA VAL A 41 5.12 -9.56 -5.22
C VAL A 41 5.10 -9.34 -6.72
N GLN A 42 3.92 -9.15 -7.29
CA GLN A 42 3.74 -8.70 -8.66
C GLN A 42 3.65 -7.17 -8.67
N THR A 43 4.55 -6.53 -9.40
CA THR A 43 4.50 -5.12 -9.76
C THR A 43 4.03 -4.98 -11.21
N LEU A 44 3.75 -3.77 -11.67
CA LEU A 44 3.36 -3.55 -13.07
C LEU A 44 4.45 -3.96 -14.08
N ASP A 45 5.73 -3.93 -13.64
CA ASP A 45 6.86 -4.19 -14.53
C ASP A 45 7.40 -5.62 -14.41
N ARG A 46 7.34 -6.22 -13.21
CA ARG A 46 8.02 -7.51 -12.94
C ARG A 46 7.46 -8.23 -11.71
N VAL A 47 7.90 -9.46 -11.53
CA VAL A 47 7.63 -10.27 -10.35
C VAL A 47 8.88 -10.31 -9.46
N LEU A 48 8.76 -9.87 -8.21
CA LEU A 48 9.84 -9.76 -7.24
C LEU A 48 9.68 -10.79 -6.11
N SER A 49 10.78 -11.36 -5.61
CA SER A 49 10.83 -11.99 -4.30
C SER A 49 11.38 -10.97 -3.32
N VAL A 50 10.56 -10.53 -2.37
CA VAL A 50 10.91 -9.48 -1.41
C VAL A 50 10.97 -10.06 -0.02
N ALA A 51 12.09 -9.84 0.67
CA ALA A 51 12.29 -10.26 2.05
C ALA A 51 12.93 -9.14 2.87
N SER A 52 12.73 -9.17 4.17
CA SER A 52 13.39 -8.29 5.12
C SER A 52 14.21 -9.10 6.12
N ARG A 53 15.44 -8.66 6.37
CA ARG A 53 16.28 -9.14 7.45
C ARG A 53 16.07 -8.22 8.67
N PRO A 54 15.42 -8.66 9.74
CA PRO A 54 15.13 -7.80 10.87
C PRO A 54 16.38 -7.53 11.70
N GLY A 55 16.47 -6.33 12.27
CA GLY A 55 17.42 -5.96 13.31
C GLY A 55 16.79 -6.07 14.71
N HIS A 56 17.54 -6.45 15.70
CA HIS A 56 17.12 -6.49 17.11
C HIS A 56 18.21 -5.93 18.02
N CYS A 57 17.80 -5.39 19.16
CA CYS A 57 18.73 -4.91 20.17
C CYS A 57 19.46 -6.08 20.83
N PRO A 58 20.80 -6.04 20.99
CA PRO A 58 21.56 -7.09 21.66
C PRO A 58 21.34 -7.14 23.19
N HIS A 59 20.88 -6.06 23.79
CA HIS A 59 20.73 -5.94 25.24
C HIS A 59 19.37 -6.47 25.70
N ALA A 60 19.37 -7.57 26.43
CA ALA A 60 18.15 -8.20 26.95
C ALA A 60 17.34 -7.30 27.90
N THR A 61 18.01 -6.40 28.63
CA THR A 61 17.38 -5.46 29.60
C THR A 61 16.90 -4.17 28.95
N CYS A 62 17.20 -3.93 27.66
CA CYS A 62 16.76 -2.75 26.96
C CYS A 62 15.25 -2.84 26.65
N ALA A 63 14.53 -1.73 26.82
CA ALA A 63 13.12 -1.64 26.43
C ALA A 63 12.89 -1.97 24.93
N GLY A 64 13.93 -1.83 24.10
CA GLY A 64 13.93 -2.20 22.68
C GLY A 64 14.29 -3.66 22.39
N SER A 65 14.59 -4.50 23.39
CA SER A 65 15.04 -5.89 23.18
C SER A 65 14.06 -6.76 22.42
N ASN A 66 12.76 -6.54 22.61
CA ASN A 66 11.68 -7.27 21.94
C ASN A 66 11.24 -6.64 20.61
N LEU A 67 11.80 -5.48 20.24
CA LEU A 67 11.45 -4.81 19.00
C LEU A 67 12.20 -5.43 17.84
N ARG A 68 11.46 -5.87 16.82
CA ARG A 68 12.02 -6.27 15.54
C ARG A 68 11.90 -5.10 14.58
N LEU A 69 13.02 -4.47 14.27
CA LEU A 69 13.07 -3.39 13.30
C LEU A 69 13.10 -3.98 11.90
N LEU A 70 12.07 -3.67 11.11
CA LEU A 70 11.91 -4.11 9.73
C LEU A 70 12.31 -2.99 8.77
N SER A 71 12.60 -3.36 7.54
CA SER A 71 12.86 -2.38 6.49
C SER A 71 11.57 -1.70 6.04
N ALA A 72 11.50 -0.38 6.14
CA ALA A 72 10.43 0.42 5.55
C ALA A 72 10.41 0.30 4.02
N GLN A 73 11.57 0.14 3.37
CA GLN A 73 11.67 -0.07 1.92
C GLN A 73 11.01 -1.38 1.50
N ALA A 74 11.23 -2.49 2.24
CA ALA A 74 10.55 -3.74 1.96
C ALA A 74 9.02 -3.58 2.08
N GLN A 75 8.55 -2.87 3.10
CA GLN A 75 7.14 -2.64 3.34
C GLN A 75 6.49 -1.71 2.30
N SER A 76 7.27 -0.78 1.70
CA SER A 76 6.77 0.15 0.68
C SER A 76 6.52 -0.49 -0.69
N ILE A 77 6.96 -1.73 -0.93
CA ILE A 77 6.73 -2.41 -2.20
C ILE A 77 5.30 -2.97 -2.29
N ALA A 78 4.82 -3.57 -1.22
CA ALA A 78 3.46 -4.12 -1.15
C ALA A 78 2.97 -4.18 0.29
N ILE A 79 1.66 -4.06 0.47
CA ILE A 79 1.04 -4.17 1.78
C ILE A 79 1.20 -5.58 2.38
N PRO A 80 1.20 -5.71 3.71
CA PRO A 80 1.20 -7.01 4.38
C PRO A 80 0.04 -7.89 3.88
N GLY A 81 0.31 -9.17 3.64
CA GLY A 81 -0.70 -10.12 3.19
C GLY A 81 -1.08 -10.04 1.70
N SER A 82 -0.59 -9.03 0.95
CA SER A 82 -0.83 -8.91 -0.49
C SER A 82 0.34 -9.44 -1.32
N THR A 83 0.02 -10.02 -2.47
CA THR A 83 0.99 -10.36 -3.54
C THR A 83 1.04 -9.30 -4.63
N SER A 84 0.23 -8.26 -4.55
CA SER A 84 0.24 -7.13 -5.48
C SER A 84 1.05 -5.97 -4.89
N GLY A 85 1.86 -5.34 -5.72
CA GLY A 85 2.60 -4.13 -5.36
C GLY A 85 1.67 -2.92 -5.16
N TYR A 86 2.17 -1.90 -4.49
CA TYR A 86 1.43 -0.63 -4.35
C TYR A 86 1.20 0.05 -5.70
N ASP A 87 2.11 -0.12 -6.67
CA ASP A 87 1.96 0.38 -8.04
C ASP A 87 0.72 -0.18 -8.74
N VAL A 88 0.41 -1.47 -8.52
CA VAL A 88 -0.83 -2.11 -9.02
C VAL A 88 -2.06 -1.45 -8.40
N LEU A 89 -2.02 -1.15 -7.09
CA LEU A 89 -3.12 -0.45 -6.41
C LEU A 89 -3.29 0.99 -6.89
N VAL A 90 -2.17 1.70 -7.07
CA VAL A 90 -2.18 3.07 -7.59
C VAL A 90 -2.75 3.09 -9.01
N ARG A 91 -2.33 2.16 -9.88
CA ARG A 91 -2.86 2.03 -11.25
C ARG A 91 -4.36 1.76 -11.25
N LEU A 92 -4.83 0.84 -10.37
CA LEU A 92 -6.24 0.54 -10.20
C LEU A 92 -7.04 1.81 -9.81
N GLY A 93 -6.57 2.52 -8.79
CA GLY A 93 -7.19 3.76 -8.35
C GLY A 93 -7.20 4.83 -9.44
N TRP A 94 -6.08 5.02 -10.14
CA TRP A 94 -5.96 5.98 -11.22
C TRP A 94 -6.93 5.69 -12.37
N LEU A 95 -7.05 4.44 -12.81
CA LEU A 95 -8.04 4.04 -13.83
C LEU A 95 -9.46 4.31 -13.35
N ARG A 96 -9.77 3.97 -12.09
CA ARG A 96 -11.11 4.16 -11.55
C ARG A 96 -11.52 5.63 -11.45
N TYR A 97 -10.61 6.49 -10.97
CA TYR A 97 -10.94 7.87 -10.63
C TYR A 97 -10.66 8.87 -11.74
N GLN A 98 -9.55 8.71 -12.45
CA GLN A 98 -9.18 9.62 -13.53
C GLN A 98 -9.96 9.31 -14.82
N TYR A 99 -10.09 8.01 -15.15
CA TYR A 99 -10.75 7.58 -16.39
C TYR A 99 -12.16 7.08 -16.19
N ARG A 100 -12.64 6.97 -14.94
CA ARG A 100 -13.95 6.40 -14.63
C ARG A 100 -14.15 5.00 -15.23
N ALA A 101 -13.04 4.26 -15.38
CA ALA A 101 -13.06 2.97 -16.03
C ALA A 101 -13.92 1.97 -15.26
N PRO A 102 -14.75 1.20 -15.93
CA PRO A 102 -15.51 0.12 -15.32
C PRO A 102 -14.59 -1.04 -14.91
N SER A 103 -15.05 -1.89 -13.99
CA SER A 103 -14.22 -2.97 -13.40
C SER A 103 -13.67 -3.93 -14.45
N HIS A 104 -14.36 -4.17 -15.57
CA HIS A 104 -13.85 -5.06 -16.62
C HIS A 104 -12.70 -4.45 -17.42
N GLU A 105 -12.73 -3.13 -17.67
CA GLU A 105 -11.62 -2.42 -18.32
C GLU A 105 -10.41 -2.36 -17.42
N ILE A 106 -10.60 -2.07 -16.11
CA ILE A 106 -9.53 -2.12 -15.10
C ILE A 106 -8.90 -3.52 -15.06
N HIS A 107 -9.72 -4.58 -15.10
CA HIS A 107 -9.19 -5.94 -15.17
C HIS A 107 -8.38 -6.18 -16.44
N THR A 108 -8.86 -5.74 -17.60
CA THR A 108 -8.16 -5.91 -18.88
C THR A 108 -6.81 -5.18 -18.88
N ASP A 109 -6.78 -3.94 -18.39
CA ASP A 109 -5.54 -3.16 -18.25
C ASP A 109 -4.55 -3.87 -17.31
N LEU A 110 -4.97 -4.18 -16.08
CA LEU A 110 -4.10 -4.82 -15.11
C LEU A 110 -3.65 -6.23 -15.53
N ALA A 111 -4.48 -6.99 -16.22
CA ALA A 111 -4.15 -8.33 -16.70
C ALA A 111 -3.06 -8.34 -17.77
N SER A 112 -2.79 -7.22 -18.43
CA SER A 112 -1.66 -7.07 -19.35
C SER A 112 -0.30 -6.95 -18.63
N HIS A 113 -0.31 -6.59 -17.36
CA HIS A 113 0.88 -6.38 -16.54
C HIS A 113 1.07 -7.48 -15.48
N VAL A 114 -0.01 -7.83 -14.79
CA VAL A 114 0.03 -8.75 -13.65
C VAL A 114 -0.96 -9.88 -13.83
N ARG A 115 -0.66 -11.00 -13.21
CA ARG A 115 -1.57 -12.14 -13.19
C ARG A 115 -2.67 -11.93 -12.17
N ILE A 116 -3.81 -11.45 -12.62
CA ILE A 116 -4.94 -11.08 -11.78
C ILE A 116 -6.25 -11.61 -12.38
N SER A 117 -7.22 -11.92 -11.53
CA SER A 117 -8.59 -12.25 -11.95
C SER A 117 -9.52 -11.07 -11.71
N ALA A 118 -10.64 -11.01 -12.41
CA ALA A 118 -11.65 -9.95 -12.20
C ALA A 118 -12.16 -9.90 -10.76
N SER A 119 -12.34 -11.07 -10.11
CA SER A 119 -12.72 -11.13 -8.70
C SER A 119 -11.64 -10.56 -7.77
N HIS A 120 -10.36 -10.77 -8.11
CA HIS A 120 -9.25 -10.21 -7.31
C HIS A 120 -9.11 -8.70 -7.52
N VAL A 121 -9.38 -8.18 -8.72
CA VAL A 121 -9.46 -6.71 -8.96
C VAL A 121 -10.53 -6.09 -8.06
N ARG A 122 -11.72 -6.68 -7.98
CA ARG A 122 -12.79 -6.22 -7.08
C ARG A 122 -12.37 -6.28 -5.63
N TYR A 123 -11.72 -7.36 -5.20
CA TYR A 123 -11.18 -7.50 -3.84
C TYR A 123 -10.16 -6.40 -3.54
N LEU A 124 -9.16 -6.18 -4.42
CA LEU A 124 -8.15 -5.14 -4.25
C LEU A 124 -8.79 -3.75 -4.12
N TYR A 125 -9.81 -3.48 -4.93
CA TYR A 125 -10.51 -2.21 -4.86
C TYR A 125 -11.25 -2.04 -3.54
N GLN A 126 -12.16 -2.96 -3.21
CA GLN A 126 -13.08 -2.81 -2.07
C GLN A 126 -12.40 -3.05 -0.72
N GLN A 127 -11.53 -4.05 -0.62
CA GLN A 127 -10.97 -4.51 0.66
C GLN A 127 -9.57 -3.95 0.94
N VAL A 128 -8.92 -3.35 -0.05
CA VAL A 128 -7.55 -2.84 0.11
C VAL A 128 -7.47 -1.36 -0.22
N TYR A 129 -7.84 -0.98 -1.44
CA TYR A 129 -7.69 0.41 -1.91
C TYR A 129 -8.57 1.40 -1.14
N LEU A 130 -9.87 1.11 -1.00
CA LEU A 130 -10.78 2.01 -0.28
C LEU A 130 -10.43 2.18 1.20
N PRO A 131 -10.08 1.14 1.96
CA PRO A 131 -9.59 1.30 3.34
C PRO A 131 -8.29 2.12 3.43
N LEU A 132 -7.35 1.92 2.48
CA LEU A 132 -6.12 2.73 2.44
C LEU A 132 -6.42 4.20 2.15
N LEU A 133 -7.31 4.49 1.21
CA LEU A 133 -7.76 5.84 0.91
C LEU A 133 -8.39 6.50 2.15
N ALA A 134 -9.28 5.79 2.84
CA ALA A 134 -9.91 6.28 4.08
C ALA A 134 -8.88 6.54 5.20
N CYS A 135 -7.82 5.73 5.30
CA CYS A 135 -6.72 5.98 6.24
C CYS A 135 -5.94 7.24 5.85
N HIS A 136 -5.65 7.43 4.57
CA HIS A 136 -4.97 8.62 4.05
C HIS A 136 -5.78 9.90 4.35
N GLU A 137 -7.07 9.91 4.05
CA GLU A 137 -7.96 11.03 4.36
C GLU A 137 -7.97 11.37 5.84
N ARG A 138 -8.00 10.35 6.71
CA ARG A 138 -7.97 10.55 8.17
C ARG A 138 -6.67 11.20 8.62
N GLN A 139 -5.52 10.82 8.06
CA GLN A 139 -4.22 11.40 8.39
C GLN A 139 -4.13 12.88 8.00
N HIS A 140 -4.83 13.30 6.94
CA HIS A 140 -4.82 14.69 6.47
C HIS A 140 -5.92 15.57 7.08
N ARG A 141 -6.75 15.03 7.96
CA ARG A 141 -7.88 15.74 8.58
C ARG A 141 -7.46 17.04 9.28
N ASP A 142 -6.38 16.98 10.06
CA ASP A 142 -5.90 18.13 10.84
C ASP A 142 -5.29 19.19 9.92
N ALA A 143 -4.59 18.80 8.88
CA ALA A 143 -4.07 19.72 7.86
C ALA A 143 -5.21 20.44 7.14
N LEU A 144 -6.27 19.74 6.75
CA LEU A 144 -7.47 20.33 6.15
C LEU A 144 -8.16 21.30 7.12
N ALA A 145 -8.26 20.95 8.40
CA ALA A 145 -8.84 21.83 9.42
C ALA A 145 -8.05 23.12 9.60
N GLN A 146 -6.73 23.07 9.55
CA GLN A 146 -5.86 24.25 9.59
C GLN A 146 -6.02 25.11 8.35
N ILE A 147 -6.06 24.54 7.15
CA ILE A 147 -6.31 25.26 5.90
C ILE A 147 -7.66 25.98 5.96
N ALA A 148 -8.71 25.28 6.43
CA ALA A 148 -10.03 25.88 6.58
C ALA A 148 -10.04 27.09 7.52
N LYS A 149 -9.28 27.02 8.62
CA LYS A 149 -9.14 28.14 9.56
C LYS A 149 -8.40 29.34 8.96
N THR A 150 -7.32 29.10 8.23
CA THR A 150 -6.48 30.18 7.67
C THR A 150 -7.13 30.85 6.45
N GLN A 151 -7.90 30.13 5.68
CA GLN A 151 -8.54 30.62 4.45
C GLN A 151 -10.01 31.02 4.64
N GLY A 152 -10.55 30.88 5.85
CA GLY A 152 -11.96 31.20 6.12
C GLY A 152 -12.95 30.18 5.57
N GLY A 153 -12.46 29.03 5.09
CA GLY A 153 -13.26 27.94 4.54
C GLY A 153 -12.49 27.05 3.57
N VAL A 154 -13.14 26.01 3.13
CA VAL A 154 -12.62 25.08 2.09
C VAL A 154 -13.69 24.97 1.01
N ILE A 155 -13.30 25.19 -0.24
CA ILE A 155 -14.18 24.91 -1.38
C ILE A 155 -14.19 23.39 -1.61
N ILE A 156 -15.36 22.78 -1.50
CA ILE A 156 -15.54 21.35 -1.67
C ILE A 156 -16.28 21.11 -2.99
N ALA A 157 -15.68 20.29 -3.86
CA ALA A 157 -16.38 19.70 -4.99
C ALA A 157 -16.92 18.33 -4.59
N LEU A 158 -18.19 18.08 -4.84
CA LEU A 158 -18.83 16.80 -4.65
C LEU A 158 -19.11 16.18 -6.00
N ASP A 159 -18.54 15.02 -6.27
CA ASP A 159 -18.79 14.26 -7.49
C ASP A 159 -19.23 12.82 -7.14
N GLY A 160 -20.25 12.34 -7.83
CA GLY A 160 -20.79 10.99 -7.63
C GLY A 160 -20.38 10.07 -8.78
N LEU A 161 -19.83 8.91 -8.46
CA LEU A 161 -19.65 7.84 -9.42
C LEU A 161 -20.91 6.98 -9.50
N ALA A 162 -21.42 6.80 -10.71
CA ALA A 162 -22.54 5.91 -10.95
C ALA A 162 -22.18 4.47 -10.52
N PRO A 163 -23.08 3.78 -9.80
CA PRO A 163 -22.86 2.39 -9.41
C PRO A 163 -22.83 1.49 -10.64
N GLN A 164 -21.97 0.48 -10.62
CA GLN A 164 -21.88 -0.53 -11.65
C GLN A 164 -22.10 -1.92 -11.03
N GLY A 165 -23.02 -2.69 -11.61
CA GLY A 165 -23.16 -4.10 -11.29
C GLY A 165 -23.42 -4.42 -9.82
N GLY A 166 -24.22 -3.62 -9.10
CA GLY A 166 -24.54 -3.82 -7.68
C GLY A 166 -23.52 -3.22 -6.71
N GLU A 167 -22.59 -2.40 -7.20
CA GLU A 167 -21.71 -1.61 -6.33
C GLU A 167 -22.51 -0.47 -5.68
N PRO A 168 -22.19 -0.09 -4.43
CA PRO A 168 -22.77 1.09 -3.80
C PRO A 168 -22.34 2.35 -4.56
N GLN A 169 -23.22 3.36 -4.57
CA GLN A 169 -22.87 4.68 -5.10
C GLN A 169 -21.74 5.28 -4.27
N MET A 170 -20.71 5.78 -4.95
CA MET A 170 -19.58 6.41 -4.31
C MET A 170 -19.59 7.91 -4.58
N TRP A 171 -19.35 8.69 -3.53
CA TRP A 171 -19.24 10.13 -3.60
C TRP A 171 -17.81 10.55 -3.30
N PHE A 172 -17.27 11.43 -4.14
CA PHE A 172 -15.99 12.09 -3.92
C PHE A 172 -16.20 13.47 -3.37
N ILE A 173 -15.49 13.75 -2.29
CA ILE A 173 -15.38 15.07 -1.71
C ILE A 173 -13.94 15.53 -1.94
N ARG A 174 -13.74 16.51 -2.80
CA ARG A 174 -12.41 17.08 -3.09
C ARG A 174 -12.34 18.50 -2.56
N ALA A 175 -11.31 18.79 -1.77
CA ALA A 175 -11.00 20.14 -1.34
C ALA A 175 -10.20 20.85 -2.45
N LEU A 176 -10.83 21.76 -3.18
CA LEU A 176 -10.22 22.43 -4.34
C LEU A 176 -9.16 23.46 -3.97
N THR A 177 -9.26 24.03 -2.79
CA THR A 177 -8.36 25.12 -2.33
C THR A 177 -7.12 24.63 -1.60
N SER A 178 -7.07 23.35 -1.22
CA SER A 178 -6.00 22.83 -0.36
C SER A 178 -4.80 22.27 -1.11
N GLY A 179 -4.94 21.97 -2.41
CA GLY A 179 -3.94 21.19 -3.14
C GLY A 179 -3.75 19.76 -2.61
N LEU A 180 -4.51 19.36 -1.59
CA LEU A 180 -4.55 18.00 -1.05
C LEU A 180 -5.54 17.19 -1.89
N THR A 181 -5.06 16.14 -2.52
CA THR A 181 -5.85 15.16 -3.27
C THR A 181 -5.75 13.81 -2.60
#